data_9fa6856fc1f72ce7b746f28e10ac243c
#
_entry.id   9fa6856fc1f72ce7b746f28e10ac243c
#
_cell.length_a   1.000
_cell.length_b   1.000
_cell.length_c   1.000
_cell.angle_alpha   90.00
_cell.angle_beta   90.00
_cell.angle_gamma   90.00
#
_symmetry.space_group_name_H-M   'P 1'
#
loop_
_entity.id
_entity.type
_entity.pdbx_description
1 polymer ?
#
loop_
_entity_poly.entity_id
_entity_poly.type
_entity_poly.pdbx_seq_one_letter_code
_entity_poly.pdbx_strand_id
1 'polypeptide(L)'
;LSQKEQTAPLNASADMSLDEIGQLWLIYIKNNRKYSTYRKYANIYDMHIRDIFGSLIADEISLEIIEKALPKEMSASLYKSIYCVLNQILSYGNRYCGTPKIHLKTEKLRTVPKPVQTINATDQQKLCRYLLSDLDSCKLGILICLYMGLRLGEICALKWEDIDFQRKTIHINRT
;
A
#
# COMPACT_ATOMS: atom_id res chain seq x y z
N LEU A 1 -29.85 1.35 0.62
CA LEU A 1 -29.63 0.71 1.91
C LEU A 1 -29.68 -0.80 1.71
N SER A 2 -28.57 -1.45 1.43
CA SER A 2 -28.48 -2.90 1.33
C SER A 2 -27.41 -3.34 2.29
N GLN A 3 -27.86 -4.06 3.30
CA GLN A 3 -27.05 -4.70 4.34
C GLN A 3 -26.13 -5.74 3.66
N LYS A 4 -24.84 -5.46 3.61
CA LYS A 4 -23.82 -6.48 3.49
C LYS A 4 -23.45 -6.93 4.89
N GLU A 5 -24.27 -7.79 5.48
CA GLU A 5 -23.91 -8.54 6.64
C GLU A 5 -22.75 -9.48 6.30
N GLN A 6 -21.66 -9.24 6.96
CA GLN A 6 -20.43 -10.01 6.89
C GLN A 6 -20.60 -11.27 7.70
N THR A 7 -20.38 -12.41 7.09
CA THR A 7 -20.16 -13.67 7.78
C THR A 7 -18.81 -13.61 8.50
N ALA A 8 -18.83 -13.14 9.75
CA ALA A 8 -17.76 -13.44 10.69
C ALA A 8 -17.86 -14.93 11.08
N PRO A 9 -16.76 -15.67 11.15
CA PRO A 9 -16.81 -17.06 11.60
C PRO A 9 -17.20 -17.10 13.09
N LEU A 10 -18.36 -17.65 13.37
CA LEU A 10 -19.02 -17.73 14.68
C LEU A 10 -18.44 -18.85 15.56
N ASN A 11 -17.16 -19.14 15.58
CA ASN A 11 -16.48 -20.01 16.56
C ASN A 11 -14.97 -19.98 16.31
N ALA A 12 -14.35 -18.81 16.47
CA ALA A 12 -12.90 -18.73 16.46
C ALA A 12 -12.39 -19.03 17.88
N SER A 13 -11.53 -20.03 18.03
CA SER A 13 -10.81 -20.31 19.26
C SER A 13 -9.66 -19.32 19.43
N ALA A 14 -9.29 -19.03 20.68
CA ALA A 14 -8.13 -18.18 21.01
C ALA A 14 -6.80 -18.70 20.42
N ASP A 15 -6.78 -19.93 19.93
CA ASP A 15 -5.60 -20.66 19.44
C ASP A 15 -5.40 -20.59 17.91
N MET A 16 -6.02 -19.63 17.23
CA MET A 16 -5.83 -19.46 15.78
C MET A 16 -4.40 -19.01 15.46
N SER A 17 -3.83 -19.64 14.44
CA SER A 17 -2.53 -19.23 13.88
C SER A 17 -2.61 -17.88 13.19
N LEU A 18 -1.48 -17.18 13.09
CA LEU A 18 -1.43 -15.90 12.38
C LEU A 18 -1.76 -16.07 10.88
N ASP A 19 -1.47 -17.23 10.28
CA ASP A 19 -1.84 -17.49 8.88
C ASP A 19 -3.36 -17.61 8.72
N GLU A 20 -4.06 -18.32 9.57
CA GLU A 20 -5.53 -18.42 9.53
C GLU A 20 -6.19 -17.04 9.66
N ILE A 21 -5.75 -16.24 10.63
CA ILE A 21 -6.25 -14.86 10.81
C ILE A 21 -5.88 -13.99 9.61
N GLY A 22 -4.65 -14.12 9.10
CA GLY A 22 -4.15 -13.38 7.95
C GLY A 22 -4.95 -13.62 6.67
N GLN A 23 -5.32 -14.88 6.40
CA GLN A 23 -6.16 -15.25 5.25
C GLN A 23 -7.55 -14.60 5.36
N LEU A 24 -8.20 -14.70 6.52
CA LEU A 24 -9.51 -14.08 6.77
C LEU A 24 -9.42 -12.55 6.62
N TRP A 25 -8.37 -11.94 7.17
CA TRP A 25 -8.13 -10.51 7.04
C TRP A 25 -7.90 -10.08 5.58
N LEU A 26 -7.16 -10.85 4.78
CA LEU A 26 -6.95 -10.56 3.36
C LEU A 26 -8.26 -10.62 2.56
N ILE A 27 -9.14 -11.57 2.86
CA ILE A 27 -10.50 -11.62 2.27
C ILE A 27 -11.29 -10.37 2.66
N TYR A 28 -11.24 -9.96 3.92
CA TYR A 28 -11.88 -8.73 4.39
C TYR A 28 -11.34 -7.49 3.66
N ILE A 29 -10.03 -7.34 3.52
CA ILE A 29 -9.40 -6.22 2.80
C ILE A 29 -9.80 -6.20 1.33
N LYS A 30 -9.81 -7.36 0.66
CA LYS A 30 -10.21 -7.49 -0.75
C LYS A 30 -11.64 -6.98 -0.98
N ASN A 31 -12.55 -7.23 -0.04
CA ASN A 31 -13.96 -6.85 -0.17
C ASN A 31 -14.25 -5.40 0.26
N ASN A 32 -13.39 -4.80 1.11
CA ASN A 32 -13.68 -3.51 1.74
C ASN A 32 -12.70 -2.38 1.35
N ARG A 33 -11.67 -2.68 0.57
CA ARG A 33 -10.64 -1.69 0.17
C ARG A 33 -10.43 -1.67 -1.34
N LYS A 34 -9.76 -0.62 -1.82
CA LYS A 34 -9.32 -0.55 -3.23
C LYS A 34 -8.41 -1.74 -3.56
N TYR A 35 -8.54 -2.29 -4.76
CA TYR A 35 -7.75 -3.43 -5.21
C TYR A 35 -6.22 -3.21 -5.09
N SER A 36 -5.74 -2.00 -5.35
CA SER A 36 -4.33 -1.63 -5.18
C SER A 36 -3.85 -1.78 -3.73
N THR A 37 -4.70 -1.43 -2.76
CA THR A 37 -4.41 -1.61 -1.33
C THR A 37 -4.34 -3.09 -0.96
N TYR A 38 -5.31 -3.88 -1.43
CA TYR A 38 -5.30 -5.33 -1.25
C TYR A 38 -4.03 -5.96 -1.80
N ARG A 39 -3.66 -5.64 -3.06
CA ARG A 39 -2.44 -6.18 -3.70
C ARG A 39 -1.17 -5.82 -2.92
N LYS A 40 -1.07 -4.59 -2.45
CA LYS A 40 0.07 -4.15 -1.62
C LYS A 40 0.16 -4.98 -0.32
N TYR A 41 -0.95 -5.16 0.37
CA TYR A 41 -0.98 -5.88 1.64
C TYR A 41 -0.76 -7.38 1.46
N ALA A 42 -1.37 -7.99 0.44
CA ALA A 42 -1.16 -9.38 0.10
C ALA A 42 0.31 -9.66 -0.23
N ASN A 43 0.96 -8.80 -1.02
CA ASN A 43 2.37 -8.96 -1.34
C ASN A 43 3.27 -8.87 -0.09
N ILE A 44 3.02 -7.92 0.82
CA ILE A 44 3.78 -7.82 2.08
C ILE A 44 3.55 -9.07 2.94
N TYR A 45 2.31 -9.54 3.02
CA TYR A 45 1.95 -10.71 3.79
C TYR A 45 2.63 -11.97 3.25
N ASP A 46 2.49 -12.25 1.96
CA ASP A 46 3.04 -13.45 1.32
C ASP A 46 4.57 -13.47 1.35
N MET A 47 5.23 -12.32 1.11
CA MET A 47 6.69 -12.26 0.99
C MET A 47 7.44 -12.14 2.32
N HIS A 48 6.79 -11.64 3.37
CA HIS A 48 7.53 -11.25 4.59
C HIS A 48 6.86 -11.67 5.91
N ILE A 49 5.64 -12.16 5.90
CA ILE A 49 4.91 -12.49 7.14
C ILE A 49 4.57 -13.96 7.20
N ARG A 50 3.97 -14.53 6.16
CA ARG A 50 3.41 -15.87 6.15
C ARG A 50 4.45 -16.94 6.57
N ASP A 51 5.58 -16.99 5.87
CA ASP A 51 6.58 -18.04 6.08
C ASP A 51 7.32 -17.90 7.42
N ILE A 52 7.41 -16.68 7.94
CA ILE A 52 8.17 -16.39 9.16
C ILE A 52 7.30 -16.51 10.40
N PHE A 53 6.07 -16.00 10.36
CA PHE A 53 5.21 -15.84 11.53
C PHE A 53 3.89 -16.61 11.43
N GLY A 54 3.54 -17.16 10.26
CA GLY A 54 2.22 -17.73 9.99
C GLY A 54 1.85 -18.88 10.91
N SER A 55 2.80 -19.71 11.33
CA SER A 55 2.58 -20.84 12.25
C SER A 55 2.44 -20.46 13.72
N LEU A 56 2.78 -19.21 14.08
CA LEU A 56 2.67 -18.75 15.46
C LEU A 56 1.21 -18.47 15.82
N ILE A 57 0.83 -18.73 17.07
CA ILE A 57 -0.45 -18.30 17.62
C ILE A 57 -0.41 -16.78 17.86
N ALA A 58 -1.53 -16.10 17.71
CA ALA A 58 -1.58 -14.64 17.75
C ALA A 58 -1.01 -14.03 19.04
N ASP A 59 -1.17 -14.67 20.18
CA ASP A 59 -0.65 -14.21 21.48
C ASP A 59 0.85 -14.42 21.69
N GLU A 60 1.47 -15.28 20.90
CA GLU A 60 2.93 -15.46 20.87
C GLU A 60 3.66 -14.31 20.16
N ILE A 61 2.94 -13.51 19.37
CA ILE A 61 3.55 -12.44 18.59
C ILE A 61 3.98 -11.28 19.50
N SER A 62 5.29 -11.06 19.60
CA SER A 62 5.89 -9.97 20.36
C SER A 62 6.90 -9.19 19.54
N LEU A 63 7.26 -7.97 19.99
CA LEU A 63 8.30 -7.17 19.35
C LEU A 63 9.62 -7.90 19.26
N GLU A 64 9.99 -8.60 20.32
CA GLU A 64 11.26 -9.33 20.41
C GLU A 64 11.34 -10.44 19.34
N ILE A 65 10.26 -11.19 19.14
CA ILE A 65 10.19 -12.24 18.11
C ILE A 65 10.31 -11.64 16.72
N ILE A 66 9.64 -10.53 16.47
CA ILE A 66 9.68 -9.88 15.16
C ILE A 66 11.07 -9.30 14.87
N GLU A 67 11.69 -8.60 15.82
CA GLU A 67 13.02 -8.02 15.65
C GLU A 67 14.11 -9.08 15.45
N LYS A 68 13.93 -10.25 16.05
CA LYS A 68 14.85 -11.37 15.95
C LYS A 68 14.74 -12.11 14.61
N ALA A 69 13.51 -12.18 14.05
CA ALA A 69 13.22 -12.93 12.83
C ALA A 69 13.42 -12.11 11.56
N LEU A 70 13.23 -10.77 11.62
CA LEU A 70 13.38 -9.92 10.43
C LEU A 70 14.86 -9.56 10.17
N PRO A 71 15.31 -9.57 8.89
CA PRO A 71 16.68 -9.19 8.53
C PRO A 71 16.99 -7.74 8.93
N LYS A 72 18.14 -7.51 9.59
CA LYS A 72 18.59 -6.19 10.03
C LYS A 72 18.89 -5.22 8.87
N GLU A 73 19.17 -5.74 7.68
CA GLU A 73 19.51 -4.98 6.48
C GLU A 73 18.28 -4.45 5.71
N MET A 74 17.09 -4.78 6.20
CA MET A 74 15.84 -4.37 5.57
C MET A 74 15.65 -2.85 5.64
N SER A 75 15.07 -2.24 4.58
CA SER A 75 14.80 -0.81 4.58
C SER A 75 13.78 -0.43 5.66
N ALA A 76 13.97 0.72 6.31
CA ALA A 76 13.06 1.22 7.33
C ALA A 76 11.60 1.38 6.83
N SER A 77 11.41 1.65 5.53
CA SER A 77 10.08 1.74 4.91
C SER A 77 9.39 0.39 4.84
N LEU A 78 10.13 -0.67 4.45
CA LEU A 78 9.59 -2.03 4.40
C LEU A 78 9.28 -2.54 5.80
N TYR A 79 10.18 -2.29 6.75
CA TYR A 79 9.96 -2.60 8.17
C TYR A 79 8.65 -2.01 8.68
N LYS A 80 8.44 -0.70 8.47
CA LYS A 80 7.17 -0.03 8.83
C LYS A 80 5.95 -0.65 8.15
N SER A 81 6.10 -1.09 6.91
CA SER A 81 5.02 -1.72 6.16
C SER A 81 4.64 -3.08 6.72
N ILE A 82 5.62 -3.90 7.11
CA ILE A 82 5.41 -5.20 7.77
C ILE A 82 4.68 -5.02 9.10
N TYR A 83 5.17 -4.10 9.95
CA TYR A 83 4.51 -3.80 11.22
C TYR A 83 3.09 -3.28 11.05
N CYS A 84 2.84 -2.46 10.03
CA CYS A 84 1.51 -1.98 9.70
C CYS A 84 0.57 -3.14 9.35
N VAL A 85 1.02 -4.10 8.54
CA VAL A 85 0.23 -5.27 8.16
C VAL A 85 0.01 -6.19 9.36
N LEU A 86 1.04 -6.50 10.15
CA LEU A 86 0.93 -7.32 11.36
C LEU A 86 -0.08 -6.72 12.35
N ASN A 87 0.02 -5.41 12.65
CA ASN A 87 -0.93 -4.75 13.54
C ASN A 87 -2.38 -4.79 13.00
N GLN A 88 -2.56 -4.73 11.69
CA GLN A 88 -3.89 -4.86 11.10
C GLN A 88 -4.45 -6.28 11.22
N ILE A 89 -3.62 -7.31 11.01
CA ILE A 89 -4.00 -8.71 11.20
C ILE A 89 -4.37 -8.98 12.66
N LEU A 90 -3.52 -8.57 13.61
CA LEU A 90 -3.78 -8.72 15.06
C LEU A 90 -5.03 -7.97 15.50
N SER A 91 -5.26 -6.76 14.99
CA SER A 91 -6.47 -5.99 15.27
C SER A 91 -7.72 -6.65 14.69
N TYR A 92 -7.61 -7.28 13.53
CA TYR A 92 -8.70 -8.06 12.93
C TYR A 92 -9.00 -9.31 13.75
N GLY A 93 -7.95 -10.06 14.14
CA GLY A 93 -8.09 -11.22 15.03
C GLY A 93 -8.77 -10.88 16.34
N ASN A 94 -8.38 -9.79 16.99
CA ASN A 94 -9.01 -9.33 18.22
C ASN A 94 -10.50 -8.98 18.01
N ARG A 95 -10.84 -8.31 16.90
CA ARG A 95 -12.22 -7.86 16.63
C ARG A 95 -13.17 -8.98 16.23
N TYR A 96 -12.69 -9.94 15.43
CA TYR A 96 -13.54 -10.91 14.74
C TYR A 96 -13.25 -12.37 15.09
N CYS A 97 -12.08 -12.68 15.66
CA CYS A 97 -11.64 -14.02 15.97
C CYS A 97 -11.46 -14.28 17.48
N GLY A 98 -11.69 -13.30 18.34
CA GLY A 98 -11.57 -13.46 19.78
C GLY A 98 -10.15 -13.54 20.32
N THR A 99 -9.12 -13.21 19.50
CA THR A 99 -7.72 -13.22 19.95
C THR A 99 -7.40 -12.06 20.88
N PRO A 100 -6.34 -12.15 21.70
CA PRO A 100 -5.93 -11.07 22.59
C PRO A 100 -5.67 -9.76 21.86
N LYS A 101 -5.88 -8.63 22.55
CA LYS A 101 -5.56 -7.30 22.03
C LYS A 101 -4.05 -7.06 22.12
N ILE A 102 -3.35 -7.26 21.02
CA ILE A 102 -1.92 -7.02 20.89
C ILE A 102 -1.71 -5.82 19.97
N HIS A 103 -0.84 -4.90 20.38
CA HIS A 103 -0.41 -3.78 19.56
C HIS A 103 1.11 -3.65 19.59
N LEU A 104 1.71 -3.88 18.43
CA LEU A 104 3.15 -3.77 18.23
C LEU A 104 3.53 -2.29 18.08
N LYS A 105 4.17 -1.72 19.10
CA LYS A 105 4.71 -0.36 19.02
C LYS A 105 6.05 -0.42 18.31
N THR A 106 6.15 0.18 17.14
CA THR A 106 7.45 0.41 16.53
C THR A 106 8.13 1.59 17.18
N GLU A 107 9.38 1.45 17.61
CA GLU A 107 10.22 2.61 17.81
C GLU A 107 10.28 3.42 16.50
N LYS A 108 10.31 4.76 16.62
CA LYS A 108 10.37 5.64 15.46
C LYS A 108 11.67 5.39 14.69
N LEU A 109 11.67 4.44 13.77
CA LEU A 109 12.76 4.27 12.82
C LEU A 109 12.94 5.60 12.08
N ARG A 110 13.98 6.35 12.45
CA ARG A 110 14.33 7.60 11.79
C ARG A 110 14.78 7.27 10.38
N THR A 111 13.95 7.55 9.40
CA THR A 111 14.35 7.53 8.00
C THR A 111 15.10 8.84 7.73
N VAL A 112 16.38 8.75 7.39
CA VAL A 112 17.11 9.91 6.86
C VAL A 112 16.47 10.23 5.51
N PRO A 113 15.94 11.46 5.30
CA PRO A 113 15.38 11.84 4.02
C PRO A 113 16.46 11.76 2.94
N LYS A 114 16.24 10.97 1.91
CA LYS A 114 17.13 11.00 0.75
C LYS A 114 16.91 12.32 0.00
N PRO A 115 17.97 13.00 -0.47
CA PRO A 115 17.81 14.19 -1.28
C PRO A 115 17.01 13.84 -2.54
N VAL A 116 16.04 14.70 -2.86
CA VAL A 116 15.24 14.54 -4.07
C VAL A 116 16.13 14.89 -5.26
N GLN A 117 16.32 13.93 -6.17
CA GLN A 117 17.00 14.18 -7.43
C GLN A 117 16.02 14.85 -8.40
N THR A 118 16.37 16.01 -8.89
CA THR A 118 15.61 16.76 -9.90
C THR A 118 16.29 16.67 -11.24
N ILE A 119 15.50 16.67 -12.32
CA ILE A 119 16.03 16.73 -13.69
C ILE A 119 16.54 18.14 -13.93
N ASN A 120 17.79 18.28 -14.42
CA ASN A 120 18.34 19.59 -14.78
C ASN A 120 17.73 20.11 -16.09
N ALA A 121 17.86 21.41 -16.37
CA ALA A 121 17.25 22.05 -17.54
C ALA A 121 17.69 21.44 -18.88
N THR A 122 18.95 21.04 -19.01
CA THR A 122 19.49 20.43 -20.23
C THR A 122 18.85 19.07 -20.50
N ASP A 123 18.75 18.23 -19.50
CA ASP A 123 18.15 16.89 -19.65
C ASP A 123 16.63 16.99 -19.81
N GLN A 124 15.98 17.96 -19.17
CA GLN A 124 14.58 18.27 -19.43
C GLN A 124 14.31 18.63 -20.88
N GLN A 125 15.15 19.48 -21.48
CA GLN A 125 15.03 19.84 -22.91
C GLN A 125 15.23 18.65 -23.84
N LYS A 126 16.22 17.77 -23.56
CA LYS A 126 16.42 16.53 -24.33
C LYS A 126 15.21 15.61 -24.23
N LEU A 127 14.70 15.42 -23.02
CA LEU A 127 13.50 14.61 -22.76
C LEU A 127 12.29 15.17 -23.52
N CYS A 128 12.02 16.46 -23.44
CA CYS A 128 10.92 17.08 -24.17
C CYS A 128 11.03 16.88 -25.68
N ARG A 129 12.22 17.06 -26.27
CA ARG A 129 12.46 16.81 -27.71
C ARG A 129 12.16 15.37 -28.09
N TYR A 130 12.63 14.40 -27.29
CA TYR A 130 12.34 12.99 -27.49
C TYR A 130 10.84 12.67 -27.39
N LEU A 131 10.15 13.21 -26.39
CA LEU A 131 8.72 12.98 -26.20
C LEU A 131 7.87 13.56 -27.35
N LEU A 132 8.30 14.68 -27.93
CA LEU A 132 7.60 15.35 -29.04
C LEU A 132 7.91 14.76 -30.41
N SER A 133 9.00 14.01 -30.59
CA SER A 133 9.41 13.51 -31.90
C SER A 133 8.46 12.44 -32.49
N ASP A 134 7.75 11.71 -31.65
CA ASP A 134 6.77 10.70 -32.06
C ASP A 134 5.76 10.56 -30.91
N LEU A 135 4.77 11.46 -30.88
CA LEU A 135 3.88 11.65 -29.75
C LEU A 135 2.78 10.56 -29.71
N ASP A 136 2.85 9.69 -28.72
CA ASP A 136 1.79 8.75 -28.35
C ASP A 136 1.10 9.17 -27.03
N SER A 137 0.09 8.41 -26.62
CA SER A 137 -0.65 8.68 -25.39
C SER A 137 0.21 8.61 -24.12
N CYS A 138 1.21 7.73 -24.08
CA CYS A 138 2.13 7.60 -22.95
C CYS A 138 3.06 8.81 -22.86
N LYS A 139 3.65 9.20 -23.99
CA LYS A 139 4.53 10.38 -24.09
C LYS A 139 3.78 11.67 -23.77
N LEU A 140 2.51 11.80 -24.24
CA LEU A 140 1.64 12.91 -23.86
C LEU A 140 1.41 12.96 -22.35
N GLY A 141 1.11 11.81 -21.73
CA GLY A 141 0.94 11.71 -20.27
C GLY A 141 2.21 12.15 -19.52
N ILE A 142 3.40 11.76 -19.98
CA ILE A 142 4.66 12.18 -19.37
C ILE A 142 4.88 13.71 -19.53
N LEU A 143 4.55 14.30 -20.69
CA LEU A 143 4.61 15.75 -20.87
C LEU A 143 3.68 16.49 -19.92
N ILE A 144 2.45 16.01 -19.76
CA ILE A 144 1.49 16.58 -18.82
C ILE A 144 2.03 16.48 -17.38
N CYS A 145 2.61 15.32 -16.96
CA CYS A 145 3.30 15.19 -15.69
C CYS A 145 4.39 16.24 -15.51
N LEU A 146 5.25 16.38 -16.52
CA LEU A 146 6.42 17.24 -16.46
C LEU A 146 6.08 18.71 -16.30
N TYR A 147 5.05 19.18 -17.03
CA TYR A 147 4.67 20.59 -17.04
C TYR A 147 3.64 20.97 -15.96
N MET A 148 2.76 20.05 -15.59
CA MET A 148 1.67 20.34 -14.67
C MET A 148 1.84 19.70 -13.28
N GLY A 149 2.83 18.85 -13.08
CA GLY A 149 3.10 18.21 -11.79
C GLY A 149 2.03 17.23 -11.33
N LEU A 150 1.21 16.70 -12.24
CA LEU A 150 0.14 15.76 -11.91
C LEU A 150 0.70 14.39 -11.50
N ARG A 151 -0.01 13.73 -10.57
CA ARG A 151 0.33 12.36 -10.18
C ARG A 151 -0.07 11.38 -11.28
N LEU A 152 0.68 10.28 -11.40
CA LEU A 152 0.40 9.24 -12.41
C LEU A 152 -1.06 8.76 -12.38
N GLY A 153 -1.64 8.55 -11.19
CA GLY A 153 -3.04 8.13 -11.06
C GLY A 153 -4.04 9.18 -11.56
N GLU A 154 -3.74 10.45 -11.38
CA GLU A 154 -4.55 11.58 -11.88
C GLU A 154 -4.55 11.62 -13.41
N ILE A 155 -3.37 11.43 -14.03
CA ILE A 155 -3.25 11.40 -15.49
C ILE A 155 -3.94 10.19 -16.10
N CYS A 156 -3.75 9.00 -15.52
CA CYS A 156 -4.42 7.79 -16.02
C CYS A 156 -5.95 7.85 -15.90
N ALA A 157 -6.48 8.70 -15.01
CA ALA A 157 -7.91 8.89 -14.83
C ALA A 157 -8.48 10.08 -15.62
N LEU A 158 -7.63 10.87 -16.30
CA LEU A 158 -8.03 12.06 -17.04
C LEU A 158 -8.86 11.69 -18.28
N LYS A 159 -9.91 12.45 -18.52
CA LYS A 159 -10.77 12.32 -19.69
C LYS A 159 -10.81 13.65 -20.46
N TRP A 160 -11.22 13.58 -21.73
CA TRP A 160 -11.38 14.76 -22.57
C TRP A 160 -12.37 15.79 -21.98
N GLU A 161 -13.38 15.35 -21.29
CA GLU A 161 -14.37 16.19 -20.60
C GLU A 161 -13.78 17.03 -19.45
N ASP A 162 -12.61 16.63 -18.94
CA ASP A 162 -11.90 17.32 -17.85
C ASP A 162 -11.03 18.49 -18.38
N ILE A 163 -10.92 18.65 -19.72
CA ILE A 163 -10.06 19.66 -20.36
C ILE A 163 -10.91 20.78 -20.94
N ASP A 164 -10.75 21.99 -20.41
CA ASP A 164 -11.34 23.20 -20.97
C ASP A 164 -10.29 23.92 -21.82
N PHE A 165 -10.38 23.78 -23.14
CA PHE A 165 -9.47 24.41 -24.09
C PHE A 165 -9.66 25.93 -24.18
N GLN A 166 -10.85 26.45 -23.92
CA GLN A 166 -11.13 27.89 -23.96
C GLN A 166 -10.48 28.58 -22.76
N ARG A 167 -10.66 28.01 -21.57
CA ARG A 167 -10.07 28.52 -20.32
C ARG A 167 -8.65 28.06 -20.10
N LYS A 168 -8.14 27.12 -20.93
CA LYS A 168 -6.80 26.49 -20.79
C LYS A 168 -6.61 25.85 -19.42
N THR A 169 -7.62 25.16 -18.92
CA THR A 169 -7.62 24.52 -17.59
C THR A 169 -7.88 23.02 -17.68
N ILE A 170 -7.31 22.26 -16.76
CA ILE A 170 -7.59 20.84 -16.56
C ILE A 170 -8.19 20.66 -15.16
N HIS A 171 -9.34 19.97 -15.08
CA HIS A 171 -10.02 19.67 -13.84
C HIS A 171 -9.64 18.28 -13.34
N ILE A 172 -9.01 18.17 -12.18
CA ILE A 172 -8.60 16.89 -11.59
C ILE A 172 -9.68 16.44 -10.59
N ASN A 173 -10.55 15.56 -11.05
CA ASN A 173 -11.71 15.09 -10.28
C ASN A 173 -11.56 13.64 -9.77
N ARG A 174 -10.54 12.90 -10.23
CA ARG A 174 -10.39 11.45 -9.94
C ARG A 174 -8.93 10.99 -10.04
N THR A 175 -8.63 9.86 -9.38
CA THR A 175 -7.29 9.23 -9.35
C THR A 175 -7.42 7.72 -9.46
#